data_762154b92e98ebabce4708f41e29db19
#
_entry.id   762154b92e98ebabce4708f41e29db19
#
_cell.length_a   1.000
_cell.length_b   1.000
_cell.length_c   1.000
_cell.angle_alpha   90.00
_cell.angle_beta   90.00
_cell.angle_gamma   90.00
#
_symmetry.space_group_name_H-M   'P 1'
#
loop_
_entity.id
_entity.type
_entity.pdbx_description
1 polymer ?
#
loop_
_entity_poly.entity_id
_entity_poly.type
_entity_poly.pdbx_seq_one_letter_code
_entity_poly.pdbx_strand_id
1 'polypeptide(L)'
;MHELSIAMSIVDMAQEEAERRKVHIDAVHLELGALSGVVKEALLFSYKVACDGTPLEGSRLVVKDVPIEVYCSVCKVPRRLASMQWFCCPDCGTQTPEVIHGKELVITALELKQ
;
A
#
# COMPACT_ATOMS: atom_id res chain seq x y z
N MET A 1 8.38 -10.42 4.72
CA MET A 1 8.55 -9.00 5.00
C MET A 1 7.95 -8.67 6.36
N HIS A 2 8.68 -7.90 7.16
CA HIS A 2 8.21 -7.60 8.52
C HIS A 2 7.36 -6.34 8.52
N GLU A 3 6.08 -6.49 8.80
CA GLU A 3 5.13 -5.37 8.80
C GLU A 3 5.54 -4.28 9.80
N LEU A 4 6.12 -4.67 10.93
CA LEU A 4 6.58 -3.68 11.91
C LEU A 4 7.70 -2.80 11.36
N SER A 5 8.66 -3.36 10.64
CA SER A 5 9.74 -2.59 10.02
C SER A 5 9.18 -1.59 8.99
N ILE A 6 8.20 -2.04 8.21
CA ILE A 6 7.53 -1.18 7.23
C ILE A 6 6.81 -0.05 7.95
N ALA A 7 6.06 -0.38 9.01
CA ALA A 7 5.33 0.61 9.80
C ALA A 7 6.27 1.64 10.41
N MET A 8 7.40 1.20 10.94
CA MET A 8 8.40 2.11 11.52
C MET A 8 8.97 3.06 10.47
N SER A 9 9.22 2.55 9.26
CA SER A 9 9.70 3.39 8.16
C SER A 9 8.66 4.43 7.75
N ILE A 10 7.39 4.04 7.73
CA ILE A 10 6.27 4.95 7.41
C ILE A 10 6.21 6.06 8.47
N VAL A 11 6.27 5.69 9.75
CA VAL A 11 6.21 6.64 10.85
C VAL A 11 7.40 7.60 10.80
N ASP A 12 8.60 7.08 10.58
CA ASP A 12 9.81 7.92 10.49
C ASP A 12 9.69 8.95 9.37
N MET A 13 9.23 8.52 8.19
CA MET A 13 9.08 9.43 7.07
C MET A 13 8.01 10.48 7.33
N ALA A 14 6.89 10.07 7.93
CA ALA A 14 5.80 10.99 8.25
C ALA A 14 6.22 12.00 9.32
N GLN A 15 6.99 11.56 10.32
CA GLN A 15 7.54 12.46 11.34
C GLN A 15 8.50 13.49 10.74
N GLU A 16 9.39 13.06 9.86
CA GLU A 16 10.32 13.95 9.16
C GLU A 16 9.56 15.03 8.42
N GLU A 17 8.52 14.64 7.68
CA GLU A 17 7.71 15.58 6.91
C GLU A 17 6.94 16.53 7.83
N ALA A 18 6.41 16.01 8.94
CA ALA A 18 5.67 16.82 9.91
C ALA A 18 6.58 17.88 10.55
N GLU A 19 7.81 17.51 10.91
CA GLU A 19 8.79 18.43 11.50
C GLU A 19 9.21 19.48 10.50
N ARG A 20 9.48 19.09 9.27
CA ARG A 20 9.90 19.99 8.21
C ARG A 20 8.84 21.04 7.91
N ARG A 21 7.59 20.66 7.93
CA ARG A 21 6.45 21.55 7.64
C ARG A 21 5.84 22.18 8.89
N LYS A 22 6.26 21.77 10.07
CA LYS A 22 5.72 22.24 11.36
C LYS A 22 4.21 22.03 11.44
N VAL A 23 3.76 20.82 11.09
CA VAL A 23 2.35 20.44 11.09
C VAL A 23 2.17 19.15 11.86
N HIS A 24 0.91 18.85 12.23
CA HIS A 24 0.52 17.56 12.80
C HIS A 24 -0.18 16.73 11.75
N ILE A 25 0.16 15.44 11.71
CA ILE A 25 -0.44 14.51 10.76
C ILE A 25 -1.55 13.74 11.44
N ASP A 26 -2.72 13.72 10.81
CA ASP A 26 -3.90 13.01 11.30
C ASP A 26 -4.04 11.62 10.66
N ALA A 27 -3.62 11.47 9.41
CA ALA A 27 -3.67 10.20 8.72
C ALA A 27 -2.60 10.09 7.65
N VAL A 28 -2.15 8.87 7.42
CA VAL A 28 -1.22 8.53 6.33
C VAL A 28 -1.97 7.63 5.37
N HIS A 29 -2.01 8.00 4.09
CA HIS A 29 -2.65 7.21 3.05
C HIS A 29 -1.62 6.35 2.33
N LEU A 30 -1.91 5.06 2.22
CA LEU A 30 -1.00 4.08 1.64
C LEU A 30 -1.74 3.25 0.60
N GLU A 31 -1.10 3.04 -0.55
CA GLU A 31 -1.58 2.05 -1.51
C GLU A 31 -0.85 0.74 -1.27
N LEU A 32 -1.61 -0.34 -1.11
CA LEU A 32 -1.09 -1.67 -0.81
C LEU A 32 -1.55 -2.65 -1.88
N GLY A 33 -0.61 -3.13 -2.67
CA GLY A 33 -0.90 -4.08 -3.74
C GLY A 33 -1.09 -5.49 -3.24
N ALA A 34 -1.96 -6.23 -3.91
CA ALA A 34 -2.24 -7.63 -3.56
C ALA A 34 -1.00 -8.52 -3.65
N LEU A 35 -0.01 -8.13 -4.46
CA LEU A 35 1.24 -8.87 -4.64
C LEU A 35 2.40 -8.32 -3.82
N SER A 36 2.14 -7.36 -2.91
CA SER A 36 3.20 -6.74 -2.12
C SER A 36 3.84 -7.67 -1.10
N GLY A 37 3.16 -8.76 -0.75
CA GLY A 37 3.61 -9.69 0.29
C GLY A 37 3.36 -9.18 1.70
N VAL A 38 2.67 -8.06 1.85
CA VAL A 38 2.37 -7.44 3.15
C VAL A 38 0.96 -7.78 3.57
N VAL A 39 0.80 -8.24 4.81
CA VAL A 39 -0.51 -8.53 5.38
C VAL A 39 -1.09 -7.24 5.96
N LYS A 40 -2.21 -6.79 5.40
CA LYS A 40 -2.84 -5.51 5.75
C LYS A 40 -3.14 -5.38 7.24
N GLU A 41 -3.75 -6.39 7.83
CA GLU A 41 -4.12 -6.36 9.25
C GLU A 41 -2.89 -6.25 10.15
N ALA A 42 -1.83 -6.98 9.80
CA ALA A 42 -0.57 -6.92 10.53
C ALA A 42 0.08 -5.54 10.39
N LEU A 43 -0.01 -4.94 9.21
CA LEU A 43 0.52 -3.61 8.98
C LEU A 43 -0.24 -2.55 9.78
N LEU A 44 -1.57 -2.63 9.81
CA LEU A 44 -2.40 -1.69 10.58
C LEU A 44 -2.09 -1.78 12.07
N PHE A 45 -1.93 -2.98 12.60
CA PHE A 45 -1.56 -3.18 13.99
C PHE A 45 -0.15 -2.65 14.27
N SER A 46 0.80 -2.97 13.40
CA SER A 46 2.18 -2.53 13.54
C SER A 46 2.31 -1.01 13.46
N TYR A 47 1.49 -0.37 12.64
CA TYR A 47 1.48 1.09 12.55
C TYR A 47 1.07 1.71 13.90
N LYS A 48 0.05 1.15 14.52
CA LYS A 48 -0.41 1.63 15.83
C LYS A 48 0.69 1.50 16.86
N VAL A 49 1.40 0.38 16.87
CA VAL A 49 2.52 0.14 17.78
C VAL A 49 3.66 1.12 17.49
N ALA A 50 3.99 1.32 16.22
CA ALA A 50 5.08 2.20 15.82
C ALA A 50 4.81 3.67 16.16
N CYS A 51 3.54 4.08 16.17
CA CYS A 51 3.16 5.46 16.50
C CYS A 51 3.22 5.74 18.00
N ASP A 52 3.14 4.71 18.83
CA ASP A 52 3.07 4.86 20.28
C ASP A 52 4.29 5.62 20.80
N GLY A 53 4.03 6.66 21.60
CA GLY A 53 5.09 7.50 22.15
C GLY A 53 5.72 8.47 21.14
N THR A 54 5.15 8.61 19.96
CA THR A 54 5.64 9.54 18.92
C THR A 54 4.60 10.63 18.66
N PRO A 55 5.00 11.71 17.95
CA PRO A 55 4.03 12.75 17.55
C PRO A 55 2.91 12.26 16.65
N LEU A 56 3.05 11.05 16.07
CA LEU A 56 2.01 10.45 15.23
C LEU A 56 1.05 9.57 16.01
N GLU A 57 1.18 9.49 17.33
CA GLU A 57 0.26 8.71 18.16
C GLU A 57 -1.17 9.23 17.97
N GLY A 58 -2.09 8.31 17.72
CA GLY A 58 -3.49 8.64 17.45
C GLY A 58 -3.80 8.88 15.98
N SER A 59 -2.77 8.97 15.13
CA SER A 59 -2.99 9.08 13.68
C SER A 59 -3.46 7.75 13.11
N ARG A 60 -4.06 7.81 11.91
CA ARG A 60 -4.62 6.63 11.24
C ARG A 60 -3.80 6.27 10.02
N LEU A 61 -3.67 4.97 9.75
CA LEU A 61 -3.14 4.49 8.48
C LEU A 61 -4.34 4.09 7.62
N VAL A 62 -4.55 4.82 6.53
CA VAL A 62 -5.65 4.55 5.60
C VAL A 62 -5.09 3.77 4.42
N VAL A 63 -5.48 2.51 4.30
CA VAL A 63 -4.94 1.61 3.30
C VAL A 63 -5.93 1.47 2.14
N LYS A 64 -5.45 1.76 0.94
CA LYS A 64 -6.19 1.50 -0.29
C LYS A 64 -5.63 0.23 -0.92
N ASP A 65 -6.47 -0.78 -1.03
CA ASP A 65 -6.09 -2.04 -1.67
C ASP A 65 -6.00 -1.85 -3.18
N VAL A 66 -4.87 -2.28 -3.76
CA VAL A 66 -4.66 -2.21 -5.20
C VAL A 66 -4.73 -3.64 -5.75
N PRO A 67 -5.74 -3.96 -6.56
CA PRO A 67 -5.89 -5.31 -7.11
C PRO A 67 -4.83 -5.61 -8.16
N ILE A 68 -4.69 -6.90 -8.46
CA ILE A 68 -3.77 -7.37 -9.49
C ILE A 68 -4.32 -6.97 -10.85
N GLU A 69 -3.53 -6.25 -11.63
CA GLU A 69 -3.88 -5.89 -13.00
C GLU A 69 -2.72 -6.28 -13.91
N VAL A 70 -3.03 -6.98 -14.98
CA VAL A 70 -2.06 -7.47 -15.96
C VAL A 70 -2.45 -6.99 -17.35
N TYR A 71 -1.49 -6.99 -18.25
CA TYR A 71 -1.75 -6.63 -19.64
C TYR A 71 -1.91 -7.89 -20.48
N CYS A 72 -3.02 -7.98 -21.23
CA CYS A 72 -3.22 -9.07 -22.18
C CYS A 72 -2.73 -8.63 -23.57
N SER A 73 -1.70 -9.29 -24.06
CA SER A 73 -1.11 -8.96 -25.37
C SER A 73 -2.02 -9.35 -26.55
N VAL A 74 -2.92 -10.28 -26.33
CA VAL A 74 -3.85 -10.72 -27.37
C VAL A 74 -5.06 -9.79 -27.45
N CYS A 75 -5.70 -9.53 -26.30
CA CYS A 75 -6.83 -8.59 -26.24
C CYS A 75 -6.37 -7.14 -26.33
N LYS A 76 -5.09 -6.88 -26.08
CA LYS A 76 -4.47 -5.54 -26.09
C LYS A 76 -5.14 -4.57 -25.13
N VAL A 77 -5.54 -5.06 -23.96
CA VAL A 77 -6.15 -4.25 -22.90
C VAL A 77 -5.71 -4.78 -21.54
N PRO A 78 -5.76 -3.93 -20.50
CA PRO A 78 -5.50 -4.39 -19.14
C PRO A 78 -6.62 -5.32 -18.66
N ARG A 79 -6.26 -6.27 -17.81
CA ARG A 79 -7.21 -7.21 -17.21
C ARG A 79 -6.96 -7.31 -15.71
N ARG A 80 -8.02 -7.25 -14.93
CA ARG A 80 -7.94 -7.46 -13.49
C ARG A 80 -8.04 -8.95 -13.19
N LEU A 81 -7.14 -9.44 -12.33
CA LEU A 81 -7.14 -10.84 -11.93
C LEU A 81 -7.72 -10.99 -10.53
N ALA A 82 -8.53 -12.03 -10.34
CA ALA A 82 -9.12 -12.33 -9.03
C ALA A 82 -8.16 -13.10 -8.12
N SER A 83 -7.13 -13.73 -8.69
CA SER A 83 -6.22 -14.59 -7.95
C SER A 83 -4.79 -14.43 -8.45
N MET A 84 -3.83 -14.51 -7.53
CA MET A 84 -2.41 -14.48 -7.88
C MET A 84 -1.88 -15.83 -8.35
N GLN A 85 -2.72 -16.86 -8.39
CA GLN A 85 -2.31 -18.21 -8.81
C GLN A 85 -2.24 -18.37 -10.32
N TRP A 86 -3.06 -17.61 -11.04
CA TRP A 86 -3.16 -17.75 -12.49
C TRP A 86 -3.00 -16.40 -13.18
N PHE A 87 -1.83 -16.23 -13.79
CA PHE A 87 -1.56 -15.01 -14.56
C PHE A 87 -1.95 -15.23 -16.00
N CYS A 88 -3.25 -15.40 -16.22
CA CYS A 88 -3.82 -15.59 -17.55
C CYS A 88 -5.00 -14.64 -17.72
N CYS A 89 -5.21 -14.18 -18.95
CA CYS A 89 -6.36 -13.33 -19.26
C CYS A 89 -7.65 -14.08 -18.97
N PRO A 90 -8.56 -13.51 -18.16
CA PRO A 90 -9.82 -14.19 -17.86
C PRO A 90 -10.74 -14.34 -19.07
N ASP A 91 -10.54 -13.56 -20.14
CA ASP A 91 -11.37 -13.62 -21.32
C ASP A 91 -10.83 -14.56 -22.39
N CYS A 92 -9.51 -14.53 -22.67
CA CYS A 92 -8.94 -15.34 -23.75
C CYS A 92 -7.99 -16.44 -23.28
N GLY A 93 -7.64 -16.48 -22.00
CA GLY A 93 -6.77 -17.51 -21.45
C GLY A 93 -5.28 -17.37 -21.75
N THR A 94 -4.87 -16.32 -22.47
CA THR A 94 -3.47 -16.09 -22.79
C THR A 94 -2.69 -15.78 -21.52
N GLN A 95 -1.46 -16.29 -21.41
CA GLN A 95 -0.59 -15.95 -20.29
C GLN A 95 -0.28 -14.45 -20.28
N THR A 96 -0.33 -13.86 -19.09
CA THR A 96 -0.16 -12.41 -18.90
C THR A 96 0.97 -12.14 -17.90
N PRO A 97 2.25 -12.29 -18.33
CA PRO A 97 3.38 -12.10 -17.40
C PRO A 97 3.63 -10.64 -17.00
N GLU A 98 3.06 -9.68 -17.74
CA GLU A 98 3.27 -8.26 -17.47
C GLU A 98 2.26 -7.76 -16.43
N VAL A 99 2.77 -7.46 -15.23
CA VAL A 99 1.96 -6.94 -14.14
C VAL A 99 1.98 -5.42 -14.22
N ILE A 100 0.80 -4.81 -14.34
CA ILE A 100 0.65 -3.36 -14.38
C ILE A 100 0.48 -2.80 -12.97
N HIS A 101 -0.40 -3.42 -12.19
CA HIS A 101 -0.70 -3.02 -10.81
C HIS A 101 -0.79 -4.25 -9.91
N GLY A 102 -0.56 -4.03 -8.61
CA GLY A 102 -0.67 -5.09 -7.61
C GLY A 102 0.56 -5.22 -6.72
N LYS A 103 1.65 -4.56 -7.06
CA LYS A 103 2.90 -4.61 -6.28
C LYS A 103 3.11 -3.38 -5.41
N GLU A 104 2.18 -2.46 -5.40
CA GLU A 104 2.33 -1.16 -4.74
C GLU A 104 2.52 -1.31 -3.23
N LEU A 105 3.41 -0.48 -2.71
CA LEU A 105 3.59 -0.24 -1.29
C LEU A 105 4.08 1.20 -1.22
N VAL A 106 3.16 2.15 -1.33
CA VAL A 106 3.52 3.54 -1.53
C VAL A 106 2.61 4.47 -0.75
N ILE A 107 3.20 5.48 -0.10
CA ILE A 107 2.45 6.54 0.56
C ILE A 107 2.01 7.53 -0.52
N THR A 108 0.72 7.81 -0.55
CA THR A 108 0.14 8.69 -1.57
C THR A 108 -0.26 10.05 -1.03
N ALA A 109 -0.54 10.16 0.26
CA ALA A 109 -0.98 11.41 0.86
C ALA A 109 -0.83 11.39 2.36
N LEU A 110 -0.71 12.58 2.94
CA LEU A 110 -0.75 12.80 4.38
C LEU A 110 -1.88 13.76 4.67
N GLU A 111 -2.79 13.38 5.59
CA GLU A 111 -3.83 14.28 6.04
C GLU A 111 -3.32 15.07 7.23
N LEU A 112 -3.39 16.37 7.13
CA LEU A 112 -2.94 17.25 8.19
C LEU A 112 -4.07 17.51 9.17
N LYS A 113 -3.72 17.55 10.45
CA LYS A 113 -4.67 17.87 11.51
C LYS A 113 -4.98 19.37 11.45
N GLN A 114 -6.25 19.70 11.47
CA GLN A 114 -6.69 21.09 11.46
C GLN A 114 -6.91 21.64 12.85
#